data_3c6c0e73117c5803fb092852c883c15f
#
_entry.id   3c6c0e73117c5803fb092852c883c15f
#
_cell.length_a   1.000
_cell.length_b   1.000
_cell.length_c   1.000
_cell.angle_alpha   90.00
_cell.angle_beta   90.00
_cell.angle_gamma   90.00
#
_symmetry.space_group_name_H-M   'P 1'
#
loop_
_entity.id
_entity.type
_entity.pdbx_description
1 polymer ?
#
loop_
_entity_poly.entity_id
_entity_poly.type
_entity_poly.pdbx_seq_one_letter_code
_entity_poly.pdbx_strand_id
1 'polypeptide(L)'
;MPDYTPDNVRARSSIKSLNFELSNLTPSSIITLFEIDLNKLIESKGVTLGADAVSMGVAADVSDGILRFHNNIKVFDSFVVWQGKKYWPVPINAEGFESSTKGTLPQPSLSIASQSETGTDQLALLKNQIRKFGDIIGSKVTRRRTFAKYLDTINFLSGPTLAPSSAITLPDGYEPDPYAELPKDVYYIERKQTENKNVLTYQLSSILDLEGTKIPRRIINADKCVWQYRGIGCW
;
A
#
# COMPACT_ATOMS: atom_id res chain seq x y z
N MET A 1 -21.24 -22.73 -13.06
CA MET A 1 -20.66 -22.00 -14.20
C MET A 1 -19.83 -20.85 -13.63
N PRO A 2 -18.58 -20.62 -14.02
CA PRO A 2 -17.84 -19.48 -13.53
C PRO A 2 -18.48 -18.19 -14.05
N ASP A 3 -18.70 -17.25 -13.15
CA ASP A 3 -19.32 -15.94 -13.41
C ASP A 3 -18.48 -15.16 -14.42
N TYR A 4 -18.97 -15.03 -15.63
CA TYR A 4 -18.35 -14.28 -16.72
C TYR A 4 -18.74 -12.78 -16.60
N THR A 5 -18.29 -12.12 -15.53
CA THR A 5 -18.41 -10.67 -15.45
C THR A 5 -17.30 -10.00 -16.26
N PRO A 6 -17.54 -8.82 -16.88
CA PRO A 6 -16.52 -8.09 -17.64
C PRO A 6 -15.22 -7.86 -16.85
N ASP A 7 -15.32 -7.67 -15.54
CA ASP A 7 -14.18 -7.46 -14.67
C ASP A 7 -13.31 -8.72 -14.50
N ASN A 8 -13.91 -9.90 -14.46
CA ASN A 8 -13.18 -11.17 -14.41
C ASN A 8 -12.41 -11.47 -15.71
N VAL A 9 -12.95 -11.06 -16.85
CA VAL A 9 -12.28 -11.23 -18.16
C VAL A 9 -11.08 -10.28 -18.26
N ARG A 10 -11.24 -9.02 -17.85
CA ARG A 10 -10.15 -8.02 -17.83
C ARG A 10 -9.03 -8.44 -16.88
N ALA A 11 -9.35 -8.84 -15.66
CA ALA A 11 -8.35 -9.32 -14.70
C ALA A 11 -7.54 -10.51 -15.22
N ARG A 12 -8.15 -11.45 -15.95
CA ARG A 12 -7.44 -12.57 -16.57
C ARG A 12 -6.53 -12.15 -17.74
N SER A 13 -6.95 -11.16 -18.52
CA SER A 13 -6.13 -10.57 -19.59
C SER A 13 -4.90 -9.89 -18.98
N SER A 14 -5.09 -9.10 -17.94
CA SER A 14 -4.01 -8.38 -17.25
C SER A 14 -3.00 -9.31 -16.58
N ILE A 15 -3.44 -10.45 -16.04
CA ILE A 15 -2.51 -11.49 -15.51
C ILE A 15 -1.65 -12.07 -16.63
N LYS A 16 -2.18 -12.25 -17.84
CA LYS A 16 -1.39 -12.74 -18.98
C LYS A 16 -0.36 -11.72 -19.41
N SER A 17 -0.72 -10.44 -19.51
CA SER A 17 0.21 -9.36 -19.86
C SER A 17 1.30 -9.20 -18.80
N LEU A 18 0.96 -9.33 -17.53
CA LEU A 18 1.90 -9.30 -16.42
C LEU A 18 2.90 -10.48 -16.47
N ASN A 19 2.41 -11.70 -16.69
CA ASN A 19 3.27 -12.89 -16.81
C ASN A 19 4.18 -12.80 -18.05
N PHE A 20 3.70 -12.25 -19.13
CA PHE A 20 4.51 -11.98 -20.32
C PHE A 20 5.64 -11.00 -19.99
N GLU A 21 5.35 -9.92 -19.26
CA GLU A 21 6.36 -8.95 -18.86
C GLU A 21 7.40 -9.54 -17.91
N LEU A 22 6.97 -10.36 -16.95
CA LEU A 22 7.87 -11.06 -16.02
C LEU A 22 8.80 -12.06 -16.73
N SER A 23 8.39 -12.60 -17.88
CA SER A 23 9.20 -13.51 -18.69
C SER A 23 10.07 -12.79 -19.72
N ASN A 24 9.95 -11.48 -19.85
CA ASN A 24 10.73 -10.70 -20.81
C ASN A 24 12.19 -10.58 -20.35
N LEU A 25 13.13 -10.58 -21.29
CA LEU A 25 14.56 -10.39 -21.00
C LEU A 25 14.89 -8.97 -20.52
N THR A 26 14.08 -8.01 -20.93
CA THR A 26 14.22 -6.59 -20.54
C THR A 26 12.87 -6.06 -20.04
N PRO A 27 12.46 -6.45 -18.83
CA PRO A 27 11.20 -5.97 -18.28
C PRO A 27 11.26 -4.46 -17.98
N SER A 28 10.13 -3.79 -18.07
CA SER A 28 10.04 -2.38 -17.64
C SER A 28 10.25 -2.25 -16.12
N SER A 29 10.62 -1.06 -15.66
CA SER A 29 10.87 -0.82 -14.25
C SER A 29 9.67 -1.14 -13.37
N ILE A 30 9.91 -1.81 -12.26
CA ILE A 30 8.87 -2.08 -11.25
C ILE A 30 8.68 -0.82 -10.41
N ILE A 31 7.44 -0.39 -10.31
CA ILE A 31 7.00 0.72 -9.47
C ILE A 31 6.36 0.15 -8.20
N THR A 32 6.88 0.54 -7.05
CA THR A 32 6.37 0.12 -5.74
C THR A 32 5.57 1.25 -5.11
N LEU A 33 4.33 0.95 -4.77
CA LEU A 33 3.36 1.86 -4.19
C LEU A 33 2.98 1.37 -2.79
N PHE A 34 2.82 2.31 -1.86
CA PHE A 34 2.43 2.03 -0.48
C PHE A 34 1.13 2.75 -0.14
N GLU A 35 0.22 2.05 0.49
CA GLU A 35 -1.03 2.59 1.02
C GLU A 35 -1.08 2.31 2.53
N ILE A 36 -1.29 3.34 3.34
CA ILE A 36 -1.53 3.23 4.79
C ILE A 36 -2.97 3.63 5.05
N ASP A 37 -3.77 2.67 5.45
CA ASP A 37 -5.21 2.83 5.71
C ASP A 37 -5.43 3.22 7.17
N LEU A 38 -5.90 4.45 7.39
CA LEU A 38 -6.16 5.03 8.71
C LEU A 38 -7.65 4.97 9.10
N ASN A 39 -8.52 4.38 8.26
CA ASN A 39 -9.97 4.42 8.50
C ASN A 39 -10.38 3.89 9.88
N LYS A 40 -9.76 2.78 10.34
CA LYS A 40 -10.01 2.26 11.69
C LYS A 40 -9.65 3.26 12.80
N LEU A 41 -8.60 4.05 12.62
CA LEU A 41 -8.21 5.07 13.57
C LEU A 41 -9.15 6.28 13.51
N ILE A 42 -9.58 6.66 12.32
CA ILE A 42 -10.56 7.71 12.09
C ILE A 42 -11.87 7.37 12.82
N GLU A 43 -12.38 6.16 12.63
CA GLU A 43 -13.60 5.68 13.30
C GLU A 43 -13.44 5.61 14.82
N SER A 44 -12.29 5.11 15.31
CA SER A 44 -12.08 4.92 16.76
C SER A 44 -11.81 6.21 17.52
N LYS A 45 -11.16 7.19 16.90
CA LYS A 45 -10.71 8.43 17.55
C LYS A 45 -11.51 9.67 17.12
N GLY A 46 -12.36 9.57 16.10
CA GLY A 46 -13.14 10.68 15.57
C GLY A 46 -12.27 11.79 14.94
N VAL A 47 -11.02 11.49 14.60
CA VAL A 47 -10.08 12.46 14.01
C VAL A 47 -10.05 12.23 12.50
N THR A 48 -10.19 13.28 11.71
CA THR A 48 -10.09 13.23 10.24
C THR A 48 -8.75 13.81 9.77
N LEU A 49 -8.31 13.37 8.60
CA LEU A 49 -7.19 14.01 7.91
C LEU A 49 -7.60 15.47 7.58
N GLY A 50 -6.75 16.42 7.91
CA GLY A 50 -7.00 17.82 7.58
C GLY A 50 -6.81 18.11 6.09
N ALA A 51 -7.47 19.15 5.56
CA ALA A 51 -7.28 19.59 4.17
C ALA A 51 -5.82 19.97 3.87
N ASP A 52 -5.05 20.35 4.88
CA ASP A 52 -3.62 20.58 4.84
C ASP A 52 -2.83 19.31 4.44
N ALA A 53 -3.31 18.12 4.77
CA ALA A 53 -2.66 16.86 4.36
C ALA A 53 -2.63 16.69 2.83
N VAL A 54 -3.66 17.13 2.13
CA VAL A 54 -3.72 17.13 0.65
C VAL A 54 -2.82 18.21 0.06
N SER A 55 -2.90 19.43 0.59
CA SER A 55 -2.09 20.56 0.11
C SER A 55 -0.60 20.36 0.33
N MET A 56 -0.21 19.61 1.36
CA MET A 56 1.17 19.27 1.68
C MET A 56 1.68 18.01 0.97
N GLY A 57 0.85 17.34 0.17
CA GLY A 57 1.24 16.13 -0.54
C GLY A 57 1.42 14.89 0.34
N VAL A 58 0.79 14.86 1.51
CA VAL A 58 0.85 13.69 2.42
C VAL A 58 -0.32 12.74 2.17
N ALA A 59 -1.46 13.27 1.74
CA ALA A 59 -2.62 12.47 1.34
C ALA A 59 -3.12 12.89 -0.03
N ALA A 60 -3.58 11.94 -0.82
CA ALA A 60 -4.15 12.21 -2.15
C ALA A 60 -5.55 12.81 -2.05
N ASP A 61 -6.31 12.38 -1.05
CA ASP A 61 -7.66 12.82 -0.77
C ASP A 61 -7.90 12.73 0.74
N VAL A 62 -8.57 13.73 1.31
CA VAL A 62 -8.94 13.74 2.73
C VAL A 62 -10.07 12.76 3.02
N SER A 63 -10.91 12.48 2.01
CA SER A 63 -12.16 11.74 2.19
C SER A 63 -11.98 10.25 2.39
N ASP A 64 -10.91 9.65 1.87
CA ASP A 64 -10.75 8.20 1.89
C ASP A 64 -9.88 7.66 3.05
N GLY A 65 -9.28 8.55 3.85
CA GLY A 65 -8.48 8.17 5.02
C GLY A 65 -7.24 7.32 4.72
N ILE A 66 -6.78 7.29 3.46
CA ILE A 66 -5.64 6.49 3.03
C ILE A 66 -4.48 7.38 2.62
N LEU A 67 -3.33 7.18 3.26
CA LEU A 67 -2.07 7.81 2.87
C LEU A 67 -1.42 6.98 1.75
N ARG A 68 -1.01 7.64 0.66
CA ARG A 68 -0.44 6.97 -0.53
C ARG A 68 0.91 7.53 -0.88
N PHE A 69 1.89 6.64 -1.00
CA PHE A 69 3.29 7.00 -1.24
C PHE A 69 3.93 6.09 -2.28
N HIS A 70 4.97 6.61 -2.94
CA HIS A 70 5.88 5.81 -3.75
C HIS A 70 7.34 6.13 -3.40
N ASN A 71 8.24 5.17 -3.64
CA ASN A 71 9.68 5.34 -3.36
C ASN A 71 10.53 5.64 -4.59
N ASN A 72 9.93 5.75 -5.78
CA ASN A 72 10.64 5.96 -7.05
C ASN A 72 10.97 7.44 -7.31
N ILE A 73 11.56 8.11 -6.34
CA ILE A 73 11.85 9.55 -6.36
C ILE A 73 12.82 9.93 -7.49
N LYS A 74 13.75 9.04 -7.85
CA LYS A 74 14.73 9.29 -8.92
C LYS A 74 14.12 9.30 -10.32
N VAL A 75 12.98 8.65 -10.50
CA VAL A 75 12.28 8.53 -11.79
C VAL A 75 11.12 9.51 -11.89
N PHE A 76 10.43 9.70 -10.77
CA PHE A 76 9.28 10.59 -10.69
C PHE A 76 9.51 11.61 -9.57
N ASP A 77 9.85 12.84 -9.94
CA ASP A 77 10.04 13.95 -8.99
C ASP A 77 8.73 14.45 -8.37
N SER A 78 7.61 14.02 -8.94
CA SER A 78 6.26 14.37 -8.56
C SER A 78 5.46 13.13 -8.16
N PHE A 79 4.15 13.30 -7.95
CA PHE A 79 3.27 12.18 -7.66
C PHE A 79 3.13 11.22 -8.87
N VAL A 80 2.93 9.95 -8.57
CA VAL A 80 2.55 8.92 -9.54
C VAL A 80 1.05 8.69 -9.46
N VAL A 81 0.37 8.62 -10.59
CA VAL A 81 -1.05 8.25 -10.66
C VAL A 81 -1.18 6.78 -11.04
N TRP A 82 -1.91 6.04 -10.23
CA TRP A 82 -2.24 4.63 -10.48
C TRP A 82 -3.71 4.36 -10.12
N GLN A 83 -4.46 3.78 -11.05
CA GLN A 83 -5.91 3.57 -10.92
C GLN A 83 -6.67 4.86 -10.56
N GLY A 84 -6.26 6.00 -11.13
CA GLY A 84 -6.82 7.32 -10.85
C GLY A 84 -6.47 7.90 -9.47
N LYS A 85 -5.63 7.22 -8.67
CA LYS A 85 -5.21 7.66 -7.34
C LYS A 85 -3.79 8.20 -7.37
N LYS A 86 -3.53 9.29 -6.64
CA LYS A 86 -2.22 9.94 -6.55
C LYS A 86 -1.39 9.33 -5.43
N TYR A 87 -0.15 8.96 -5.73
CA TYR A 87 0.86 8.49 -4.79
C TYR A 87 2.00 9.49 -4.74
N TRP A 88 2.32 9.97 -3.56
CA TRP A 88 3.30 11.03 -3.36
C TRP A 88 4.72 10.47 -3.20
N PRO A 89 5.73 11.21 -3.69
CA PRO A 89 7.13 10.80 -3.55
C PRO A 89 7.57 10.92 -2.09
N VAL A 90 7.95 9.82 -1.46
CA VAL A 90 8.49 9.79 -0.10
C VAL A 90 9.65 8.80 -0.06
N PRO A 91 10.79 9.13 0.54
CA PRO A 91 11.92 8.23 0.65
C PRO A 91 11.60 7.09 1.63
N ILE A 92 10.95 6.05 1.12
CA ILE A 92 10.55 4.86 1.86
C ILE A 92 11.52 3.73 1.53
N ASN A 93 12.07 3.10 2.55
CA ASN A 93 12.74 1.82 2.46
C ASN A 93 11.88 0.75 3.13
N ALA A 94 11.60 -0.32 2.41
CA ALA A 94 10.73 -1.41 2.83
C ALA A 94 11.45 -2.74 2.63
N GLU A 95 11.83 -3.38 3.73
CA GLU A 95 12.62 -4.59 3.76
C GLU A 95 11.91 -5.73 4.50
N GLY A 96 12.32 -6.98 4.25
CA GLY A 96 11.80 -8.14 4.98
C GLY A 96 10.44 -8.65 4.50
N PHE A 97 10.00 -8.29 3.29
CA PHE A 97 8.77 -8.80 2.69
C PHE A 97 8.93 -10.20 2.06
N GLU A 98 10.09 -10.78 2.13
CA GLU A 98 10.38 -12.07 1.54
C GLU A 98 9.78 -13.19 2.39
N SER A 99 9.06 -14.12 1.74
CA SER A 99 8.56 -15.31 2.40
C SER A 99 9.64 -16.37 2.50
N SER A 100 9.83 -16.93 3.69
CA SER A 100 10.74 -18.04 3.93
C SER A 100 10.01 -19.37 3.80
N THR A 101 10.63 -20.34 3.12
CA THR A 101 10.15 -21.73 3.09
C THR A 101 10.29 -22.43 4.45
N LYS A 102 10.99 -21.83 5.41
CA LYS A 102 11.18 -22.37 6.77
C LYS A 102 9.96 -22.18 7.69
N GLY A 103 8.85 -21.64 7.19
CA GLY A 103 7.60 -21.50 7.95
C GLY A 103 7.56 -20.31 8.92
N THR A 104 8.59 -19.47 8.97
CA THR A 104 8.55 -18.23 9.75
C THR A 104 7.74 -17.16 9.00
N LEU A 105 6.82 -16.50 9.70
CA LEU A 105 6.07 -15.37 9.15
C LEU A 105 7.03 -14.19 8.94
N PRO A 106 6.98 -13.53 7.78
CA PRO A 106 7.80 -12.34 7.54
C PRO A 106 7.34 -11.19 8.45
N GLN A 107 8.31 -10.51 9.04
CA GLN A 107 8.11 -9.30 9.84
C GLN A 107 8.81 -8.13 9.15
N PRO A 108 8.19 -7.52 8.13
CA PRO A 108 8.81 -6.46 7.38
C PRO A 108 9.01 -5.20 8.23
N SER A 109 10.00 -4.39 7.83
CA SER A 109 10.20 -3.05 8.34
C SER A 109 9.91 -2.01 7.26
N LEU A 110 9.27 -0.91 7.67
CA LEU A 110 8.97 0.25 6.84
C LEU A 110 9.69 1.46 7.43
N SER A 111 10.74 1.91 6.77
CA SER A 111 11.52 3.08 7.18
C SER A 111 11.24 4.25 6.25
N ILE A 112 10.87 5.39 6.81
CA ILE A 112 10.62 6.64 6.10
C ILE A 112 11.70 7.62 6.51
N ALA A 113 12.50 8.10 5.54
CA ALA A 113 13.57 9.04 5.78
C ALA A 113 13.15 10.48 5.47
N SER A 114 13.82 11.45 6.10
CA SER A 114 13.73 12.86 5.73
C SER A 114 14.54 13.12 4.47
N GLN A 115 13.95 13.82 3.51
CA GLN A 115 14.66 14.34 2.34
C GLN A 115 14.64 15.87 2.39
N SER A 116 15.79 16.44 2.67
CA SER A 116 15.93 17.88 2.92
C SER A 116 16.36 18.69 1.69
N GLU A 117 16.52 18.07 0.50
CA GLU A 117 17.12 18.76 -0.66
C GLU A 117 16.20 19.79 -1.32
N THR A 118 14.89 19.72 -1.12
CA THR A 118 13.89 20.58 -1.78
C THR A 118 13.15 21.55 -0.84
N GLY A 119 13.65 21.79 0.37
CA GLY A 119 13.09 22.79 1.29
C GLY A 119 11.78 22.39 2.01
N THR A 120 11.10 21.34 1.62
CA THR A 120 9.91 20.82 2.31
C THR A 120 10.20 19.44 2.88
N ASP A 121 10.32 19.35 4.21
CA ASP A 121 10.54 18.07 4.90
C ASP A 121 9.24 17.27 4.96
N GLN A 122 9.03 16.41 3.97
CA GLN A 122 7.85 15.55 3.89
C GLN A 122 7.70 14.62 5.10
N LEU A 123 8.81 14.20 5.71
CA LEU A 123 8.77 13.41 6.94
C LEU A 123 8.20 14.22 8.11
N ALA A 124 8.56 15.52 8.23
CA ALA A 124 8.00 16.38 9.28
C ALA A 124 6.50 16.59 9.08
N LEU A 125 6.05 16.77 7.84
CA LEU A 125 4.63 16.91 7.50
C LEU A 125 3.87 15.61 7.82
N LEU A 126 4.41 14.46 7.43
CA LEU A 126 3.82 13.16 7.74
C LEU A 126 3.74 12.94 9.27
N LYS A 127 4.78 13.25 10.01
CA LYS A 127 4.77 13.16 11.48
C LYS A 127 3.70 14.05 12.11
N ASN A 128 3.52 15.27 11.59
CA ASN A 128 2.46 16.16 12.08
C ASN A 128 1.06 15.58 11.86
N GLN A 129 0.83 14.91 10.71
CA GLN A 129 -0.43 14.21 10.47
C GLN A 129 -0.59 13.00 11.41
N ILE A 130 0.45 12.18 11.56
CA ILE A 130 0.44 11.02 12.45
C ILE A 130 0.15 11.44 13.90
N ARG A 131 0.73 12.54 14.38
CA ARG A 131 0.50 13.06 15.73
C ARG A 131 -0.96 13.42 16.01
N LYS A 132 -1.74 13.82 15.00
CA LYS A 132 -3.18 14.06 15.15
C LYS A 132 -3.93 12.78 15.59
N PHE A 133 -3.44 11.62 15.17
CA PHE A 133 -3.96 10.31 15.57
C PHE A 133 -3.31 9.75 16.83
N GLY A 134 -2.31 10.43 17.40
CA GLY A 134 -1.48 9.95 18.52
C GLY A 134 -0.43 8.93 18.08
N ASP A 135 -0.79 7.93 17.31
CA ASP A 135 0.07 7.01 16.55
C ASP A 135 -0.79 6.26 15.51
N ILE A 136 -0.12 5.63 14.54
CA ILE A 136 -0.76 4.84 13.48
C ILE A 136 -0.63 3.31 13.70
N ILE A 137 -0.29 2.87 14.91
CA ILE A 137 -0.22 1.46 15.26
C ILE A 137 -1.58 0.79 15.03
N GLY A 138 -1.57 -0.42 14.47
CA GLY A 138 -2.78 -1.16 14.08
C GLY A 138 -3.34 -0.79 12.70
N SER A 139 -2.79 0.23 12.05
CA SER A 139 -3.18 0.58 10.67
C SER A 139 -2.71 -0.48 9.68
N LYS A 140 -3.51 -0.68 8.63
CA LYS A 140 -3.21 -1.60 7.55
C LYS A 140 -2.27 -0.93 6.55
N VAL A 141 -1.19 -1.62 6.21
CA VAL A 141 -0.24 -1.23 5.17
C VAL A 141 -0.37 -2.18 4.00
N THR A 142 -0.61 -1.65 2.82
CA THR A 142 -0.67 -2.41 1.58
C THR A 142 0.48 -1.99 0.66
N ARG A 143 1.35 -2.92 0.30
CA ARG A 143 2.36 -2.73 -0.75
C ARG A 143 1.79 -3.24 -2.06
N ARG A 144 1.78 -2.37 -3.07
CA ARG A 144 1.34 -2.68 -4.42
C ARG A 144 2.52 -2.53 -5.37
N ARG A 145 2.62 -3.38 -6.37
CA ARG A 145 3.70 -3.37 -7.34
C ARG A 145 3.14 -3.54 -8.74
N THR A 146 3.56 -2.67 -9.65
CA THR A 146 3.21 -2.73 -11.06
C THR A 146 4.42 -2.37 -11.91
N PHE A 147 4.32 -2.52 -13.21
CA PHE A 147 5.36 -2.08 -14.13
C PHE A 147 5.09 -0.67 -14.65
N ALA A 148 6.15 0.09 -14.94
CA ALA A 148 6.03 1.47 -15.42
C ALA A 148 5.16 1.59 -16.66
N LYS A 149 5.19 0.61 -17.56
CA LYS A 149 4.42 0.63 -18.80
C LYS A 149 2.90 0.49 -18.63
N TYR A 150 2.44 0.02 -17.47
CA TYR A 150 1.02 -0.14 -17.17
C TYR A 150 0.43 1.03 -16.39
N LEU A 151 1.25 2.01 -16.00
CA LEU A 151 0.79 3.20 -15.26
C LEU A 151 -0.23 3.99 -16.08
N ASP A 152 -1.03 4.78 -15.39
CA ASP A 152 -2.02 5.68 -16.01
C ASP A 152 -1.33 6.67 -16.96
N THR A 153 -1.96 6.95 -18.10
CA THR A 153 -1.42 7.83 -19.16
C THR A 153 -1.03 9.21 -18.66
N ILE A 154 -1.70 9.69 -17.63
CA ILE A 154 -1.46 11.02 -17.05
C ILE A 154 -0.02 11.20 -16.52
N ASN A 155 0.66 10.11 -16.16
CA ASN A 155 2.06 10.14 -15.70
C ASN A 155 3.05 10.54 -16.79
N PHE A 156 2.67 10.40 -18.06
CA PHE A 156 3.52 10.60 -19.22
C PHE A 156 3.11 11.81 -20.06
N LEU A 157 2.02 12.51 -19.68
CA LEU A 157 1.55 13.69 -20.38
C LEU A 157 2.31 14.92 -19.89
N SER A 158 2.89 15.68 -20.81
CA SER A 158 3.50 16.98 -20.53
C SER A 158 2.43 18.07 -20.52
N GLY A 159 2.17 18.69 -19.36
CA GLY A 159 1.23 19.80 -19.24
C GLY A 159 1.48 20.62 -17.97
N PRO A 160 1.17 21.94 -17.95
CA PRO A 160 1.60 22.87 -16.91
C PRO A 160 0.98 22.66 -15.53
N THR A 161 0.04 21.76 -15.36
CA THR A 161 -0.70 21.55 -14.10
C THR A 161 -0.58 20.16 -13.49
N LEU A 162 -0.02 19.17 -14.23
CA LEU A 162 -0.04 17.77 -13.80
C LEU A 162 1.24 16.99 -14.18
N ALA A 163 2.24 17.64 -14.81
CA ALA A 163 3.41 16.96 -15.32
C ALA A 163 4.43 16.67 -14.23
N PRO A 164 5.04 15.47 -14.21
CA PRO A 164 6.37 15.30 -13.65
C PRO A 164 7.33 16.26 -14.34
N SER A 165 8.21 16.90 -13.58
CA SER A 165 9.09 17.98 -14.05
C SER A 165 10.13 17.54 -15.10
N SER A 166 10.32 16.26 -15.29
CA SER A 166 11.16 15.66 -16.32
C SER A 166 10.33 15.07 -17.45
N ALA A 167 10.74 15.28 -18.68
CA ALA A 167 10.13 14.64 -19.85
C ALA A 167 10.38 13.13 -19.77
N ILE A 168 9.48 12.40 -19.11
CA ILE A 168 9.55 10.95 -19.03
C ILE A 168 9.12 10.40 -20.37
N THR A 169 10.05 9.72 -21.03
CA THR A 169 9.74 9.02 -22.28
C THR A 169 8.80 7.85 -21.99
N LEU A 170 7.78 7.68 -22.83
CA LEU A 170 6.91 6.51 -22.75
C LEU A 170 7.75 5.23 -22.79
N PRO A 171 7.52 4.28 -21.89
CA PRO A 171 8.18 2.99 -21.94
C PRO A 171 7.86 2.24 -23.24
N ASP A 172 8.80 1.45 -23.74
CA ASP A 172 8.57 0.59 -24.89
C ASP A 172 7.40 -0.35 -24.64
N GLY A 173 6.47 -0.42 -25.63
CA GLY A 173 5.25 -1.22 -25.50
C GLY A 173 4.28 -0.69 -24.43
N TYR A 174 4.26 0.63 -24.21
CA TYR A 174 3.36 1.28 -23.28
C TYR A 174 1.90 0.93 -23.58
N GLU A 175 1.24 0.35 -22.59
CA GLU A 175 -0.17 -0.01 -22.61
C GLU A 175 -0.75 0.16 -21.20
N PRO A 176 -1.55 1.21 -20.93
CA PRO A 176 -2.09 1.45 -19.61
C PRO A 176 -3.08 0.34 -19.22
N ASP A 177 -2.79 -0.35 -18.12
CA ASP A 177 -3.66 -1.42 -17.61
C ASP A 177 -3.77 -1.33 -16.07
N PRO A 178 -4.88 -0.80 -15.55
CA PRO A 178 -5.09 -0.64 -14.11
C PRO A 178 -5.20 -1.96 -13.34
N TYR A 179 -5.32 -3.09 -14.01
CA TYR A 179 -5.41 -4.41 -13.38
C TYR A 179 -4.07 -5.17 -13.41
N ALA A 180 -3.06 -4.68 -14.12
CA ALA A 180 -1.75 -5.31 -14.21
C ALA A 180 -0.89 -4.99 -12.97
N GLU A 181 -1.21 -5.62 -11.86
CA GLU A 181 -0.45 -5.52 -10.60
C GLU A 181 0.00 -6.88 -10.10
N LEU A 182 1.18 -6.94 -9.50
CA LEU A 182 1.67 -8.12 -8.77
C LEU A 182 0.80 -8.36 -7.53
N PRO A 183 0.79 -9.57 -6.97
CA PRO A 183 0.06 -9.84 -5.73
C PRO A 183 0.37 -8.79 -4.67
N LYS A 184 -0.69 -8.30 -4.01
CA LYS A 184 -0.60 -7.30 -2.95
C LYS A 184 -0.04 -7.92 -1.68
N ASP A 185 0.89 -7.23 -1.06
CA ASP A 185 1.36 -7.60 0.27
C ASP A 185 0.61 -6.75 1.30
N VAL A 186 -0.08 -7.42 2.22
CA VAL A 186 -0.89 -6.75 3.24
C VAL A 186 -0.34 -7.08 4.62
N TYR A 187 0.04 -6.04 5.34
CA TYR A 187 0.56 -6.11 6.70
C TYR A 187 -0.12 -5.07 7.60
N TYR A 188 0.15 -5.16 8.89
CA TYR A 188 -0.33 -4.20 9.88
C TYR A 188 0.85 -3.61 10.63
N ILE A 189 0.75 -2.35 11.01
CA ILE A 189 1.76 -1.69 11.84
C ILE A 189 1.64 -2.25 13.25
N GLU A 190 2.65 -3.01 13.67
CA GLU A 190 2.71 -3.63 15.00
C GLU A 190 3.25 -2.65 16.04
N ARG A 191 4.40 -2.06 15.73
CA ARG A 191 5.05 -1.13 16.64
C ARG A 191 5.93 -0.12 15.90
N LYS A 192 6.14 1.02 16.55
CA LYS A 192 7.14 2.00 16.14
C LYS A 192 8.49 1.59 16.74
N GLN A 193 9.49 1.36 15.89
CA GLN A 193 10.82 0.97 16.31
C GLN A 193 11.69 2.20 16.60
N THR A 194 11.67 3.18 15.71
CA THR A 194 12.52 4.36 15.79
C THR A 194 11.75 5.58 15.34
N GLU A 195 11.85 6.65 16.13
CA GLU A 195 11.41 7.98 15.73
C GLU A 195 12.48 9.00 16.11
N ASN A 196 13.15 9.56 15.12
CA ASN A 196 14.08 10.64 15.31
C ASN A 196 13.87 11.72 14.23
N LYS A 197 14.64 12.82 14.25
CA LYS A 197 14.47 13.91 13.29
C LYS A 197 14.51 13.44 11.84
N ASN A 198 15.37 12.47 11.52
CA ASN A 198 15.70 12.08 10.16
C ASN A 198 15.00 10.81 9.67
N VAL A 199 14.56 9.95 10.59
CA VAL A 199 14.00 8.64 10.23
C VAL A 199 12.83 8.29 11.14
N LEU A 200 11.81 7.65 10.55
CA LEU A 200 10.68 7.05 11.22
C LEU A 200 10.57 5.60 10.75
N THR A 201 10.73 4.63 11.66
CA THR A 201 10.70 3.21 11.32
C THR A 201 9.59 2.50 12.08
N TYR A 202 8.78 1.76 11.32
CA TYR A 202 7.73 0.88 11.83
C TYR A 202 8.07 -0.57 11.54
N GLN A 203 7.78 -1.45 12.48
CA GLN A 203 7.74 -2.88 12.26
C GLN A 203 6.32 -3.26 11.84
N LEU A 204 6.24 -4.09 10.81
CA LEU A 204 5.00 -4.62 10.30
C LEU A 204 4.86 -6.09 10.68
N SER A 205 3.63 -6.54 10.86
CA SER A 205 3.32 -7.94 11.12
C SER A 205 2.16 -8.42 10.27
N SER A 206 2.11 -9.72 10.05
CA SER A 206 0.96 -10.38 9.44
C SER A 206 -0.25 -10.31 10.39
N ILE A 207 -1.47 -10.35 9.84
CA ILE A 207 -2.69 -10.44 10.65
C ILE A 207 -2.70 -11.66 11.58
N LEU A 208 -1.97 -12.71 11.24
CA LEU A 208 -1.87 -13.94 12.03
C LEU A 208 -0.99 -13.78 13.28
N ASP A 209 -0.09 -12.80 13.25
CA ASP A 209 0.88 -12.54 14.34
C ASP A 209 0.47 -11.36 15.22
N LEU A 210 -0.66 -10.71 14.92
CA LEU A 210 -1.17 -9.61 15.72
C LEU A 210 -1.68 -10.11 17.07
N GLU A 211 -1.37 -9.35 18.12
CA GLU A 211 -1.85 -9.60 19.47
C GLU A 211 -3.38 -9.71 19.52
N GLY A 212 -3.88 -10.74 20.21
CA GLY A 212 -5.31 -11.03 20.30
C GLY A 212 -5.90 -11.86 19.17
N THR A 213 -5.11 -12.20 18.14
CA THR A 213 -5.56 -13.10 17.07
C THR A 213 -5.61 -14.54 17.57
N LYS A 214 -6.79 -15.17 17.53
CA LYS A 214 -7.00 -16.56 17.95
C LYS A 214 -7.27 -17.45 16.73
N ILE A 215 -6.40 -18.45 16.52
CA ILE A 215 -6.57 -19.46 15.48
C ILE A 215 -6.36 -20.86 16.09
N PRO A 216 -7.38 -21.71 16.11
CA PRO A 216 -8.75 -21.48 15.65
C PRO A 216 -9.52 -20.54 16.58
N ARG A 217 -10.42 -19.76 16.00
CA ARG A 217 -11.26 -18.80 16.76
C ARG A 217 -12.21 -19.48 17.73
N ARG A 218 -12.51 -20.73 17.48
CA ARG A 218 -13.37 -21.57 18.33
C ARG A 218 -12.60 -22.81 18.77
N ILE A 219 -12.62 -23.07 20.05
CA ILE A 219 -12.07 -24.31 20.63
C ILE A 219 -13.25 -25.27 20.81
N ILE A 220 -13.08 -26.51 20.36
CA ILE A 220 -14.04 -27.58 20.61
C ILE A 220 -13.82 -28.03 22.05
N ASN A 221 -14.81 -27.75 22.93
CA ASN A 221 -14.85 -28.28 24.27
C ASN A 221 -15.75 -29.49 24.34
N ALA A 222 -15.30 -30.55 25.01
CA ALA A 222 -16.10 -31.76 25.23
C ALA A 222 -17.39 -31.49 26.05
N ASP A 223 -17.33 -30.49 26.93
CA ASP A 223 -18.41 -30.16 27.86
C ASP A 223 -19.44 -29.18 27.34
N LYS A 224 -19.19 -28.54 26.20
CA LYS A 224 -20.11 -27.53 25.64
C LYS A 224 -20.23 -27.65 24.13
N CYS A 225 -21.44 -27.96 23.66
CA CYS A 225 -21.77 -27.85 22.25
C CYS A 225 -21.89 -26.37 21.86
N VAL A 226 -21.16 -25.95 20.82
CA VAL A 226 -21.20 -24.57 20.29
C VAL A 226 -22.33 -24.34 19.29
N TRP A 227 -23.04 -25.41 18.96
CA TRP A 227 -24.15 -25.39 18.02
C TRP A 227 -25.49 -25.19 18.74
N GLN A 228 -26.39 -24.48 18.07
CA GLN A 228 -27.77 -24.37 18.58
C GLN A 228 -28.44 -25.75 18.57
N TYR A 229 -29.04 -26.12 19.69
CA TYR A 229 -29.75 -27.39 19.82
C TYR A 229 -30.79 -27.58 18.69
N ARG A 230 -30.72 -28.69 18.00
CA ARG A 230 -31.51 -28.98 16.79
C ARG A 230 -31.30 -27.99 15.63
N GLY A 231 -30.22 -27.19 15.63
CA GLY A 231 -29.81 -26.34 14.51
C GLY A 231 -28.92 -27.08 13.51
N ILE A 232 -28.60 -26.41 12.40
CA ILE A 232 -27.66 -26.92 11.40
C ILE A 232 -26.31 -27.20 12.07
N GLY A 233 -25.86 -28.45 12.09
CA GLY A 233 -24.60 -28.91 12.70
C GLY A 233 -24.74 -29.55 14.08
N CYS A 234 -25.92 -29.65 14.66
CA CYS A 234 -26.19 -30.45 15.84
C CYS A 234 -27.03 -31.67 15.43
N TRP A 235 -26.37 -32.85 15.43
CA TRP A 235 -27.00 -34.16 15.11
C TRP A 235 -27.22 -34.95 16.38
#